data_3512f309a3fa784b64f4dbfd497ed3a9
#
_entry.id   3512f309a3fa784b64f4dbfd497ed3a9
#
_cell.length_a   1.000
_cell.length_b   1.000
_cell.length_c   1.000
_cell.angle_alpha   90.00
_cell.angle_beta   90.00
_cell.angle_gamma   90.00
#
_symmetry.space_group_name_H-M   'P 1'
#
loop_
_entity.id
_entity.type
_entity.pdbx_description
1 polymer ?
#
loop_
_entity_poly.entity_id
_entity_poly.type
_entity_poly.pdbx_seq_one_letter_code
_entity_poly.pdbx_strand_id
1 'polypeptide(L)'
;MNPPEALAGQIDVSRETMDRLAAYVALVEKWQQRVNLVSASTLPDIWMRHIWDSAQLAPLVPAGTGRILDVGSGAGFPGLVLAALCDAELHLVESDQKKAVFLQTVIRETGIRAIVHNRRIESLPPIGADIVTARALASLDRLLELLEAQLVPGTRCLFLKGARAEAELAALDTRSDIIRKLHP
;
A
#
# COMPACT_ATOMS: atom_id res chain seq x y z
N MET A 1 9.03 -3.01 18.10
CA MET A 1 7.68 -3.19 18.76
C MET A 1 7.11 -4.53 18.33
N ASN A 2 6.81 -5.42 19.27
CA ASN A 2 6.23 -6.74 18.94
C ASN A 2 4.77 -6.59 18.46
N PRO A 3 4.28 -7.52 17.60
CA PRO A 3 2.88 -7.53 17.23
C PRO A 3 1.99 -7.67 18.48
N PRO A 4 0.92 -6.86 18.59
CA PRO A 4 -0.02 -6.99 19.70
C PRO A 4 -0.69 -8.38 19.67
N GLU A 5 -0.94 -8.96 20.85
CA GLU A 5 -1.70 -10.24 20.95
C GLU A 5 -3.06 -10.17 20.23
N ALA A 6 -3.67 -8.99 20.20
CA ALA A 6 -4.91 -8.73 19.47
C ALA A 6 -4.81 -8.97 17.95
N LEU A 7 -3.60 -8.95 17.36
CA LEU A 7 -3.38 -9.27 15.94
C LEU A 7 -3.11 -10.76 15.70
N ALA A 8 -2.72 -11.51 16.74
CA ALA A 8 -2.49 -12.94 16.67
C ALA A 8 -3.84 -13.66 16.49
N GLY A 9 -4.31 -13.81 15.28
CA GLY A 9 -5.61 -14.41 14.93
C GLY A 9 -6.46 -13.55 14.00
N GLN A 10 -6.11 -12.28 13.82
CA GLN A 10 -6.76 -11.42 12.82
C GLN A 10 -6.02 -11.48 11.47
N ILE A 11 -4.70 -11.69 11.49
CA ILE A 11 -3.91 -11.95 10.29
C ILE A 11 -3.49 -13.41 10.33
N ASP A 12 -4.17 -14.26 9.53
CA ASP A 12 -3.81 -15.67 9.39
C ASP A 12 -2.59 -15.78 8.44
N VAL A 13 -1.40 -15.72 9.02
CA VAL A 13 -0.14 -15.80 8.28
C VAL A 13 0.86 -16.71 8.97
N SER A 14 1.84 -17.21 8.19
CA SER A 14 2.92 -18.01 8.74
C SER A 14 3.75 -17.20 9.74
N ARG A 15 4.42 -17.90 10.67
CA ARG A 15 5.36 -17.28 11.60
C ARG A 15 6.45 -16.50 10.86
N GLU A 16 6.94 -17.04 9.75
CA GLU A 16 7.96 -16.37 8.93
C GLU A 16 7.47 -15.02 8.38
N THR A 17 6.23 -14.96 7.88
CA THR A 17 5.62 -13.72 7.41
C THR A 17 5.48 -12.71 8.56
N MET A 18 5.07 -13.16 9.74
CA MET A 18 4.99 -12.30 10.93
C MET A 18 6.36 -11.75 11.34
N ASP A 19 7.41 -12.59 11.32
CA ASP A 19 8.78 -12.17 11.63
C ASP A 19 9.27 -11.11 10.61
N ARG A 20 8.96 -11.27 9.32
CA ARG A 20 9.25 -10.26 8.28
C ARG A 20 8.54 -8.93 8.54
N LEU A 21 7.25 -8.97 8.90
CA LEU A 21 6.48 -7.77 9.25
C LEU A 21 7.03 -7.10 10.51
N ALA A 22 7.47 -7.86 11.52
CA ALA A 22 8.09 -7.33 12.72
C ALA A 22 9.43 -6.64 12.42
N ALA A 23 10.26 -7.23 11.59
CA ALA A 23 11.50 -6.60 11.12
C ALA A 23 11.22 -5.31 10.33
N TYR A 24 10.18 -5.30 9.48
CA TYR A 24 9.74 -4.11 8.77
C TYR A 24 9.30 -2.99 9.73
N VAL A 25 8.48 -3.28 10.73
CA VAL A 25 8.06 -2.31 11.74
C VAL A 25 9.28 -1.71 12.47
N ALA A 26 10.24 -2.54 12.89
CA ALA A 26 11.46 -2.06 13.53
C ALA A 26 12.28 -1.12 12.62
N LEU A 27 12.30 -1.37 11.31
CA LEU A 27 12.93 -0.48 10.34
C LEU A 27 12.18 0.85 10.23
N VAL A 28 10.84 0.85 10.21
CA VAL A 28 10.05 2.10 10.22
C VAL A 28 10.39 2.93 11.45
N GLU A 29 10.38 2.36 12.66
CA GLU A 29 10.71 3.05 13.90
C GLU A 29 12.12 3.69 13.85
N LYS A 30 13.11 2.94 13.36
CA LYS A 30 14.50 3.40 13.23
C LYS A 30 14.62 4.55 12.23
N TRP A 31 14.00 4.43 11.07
CA TRP A 31 14.12 5.43 10.00
C TRP A 31 13.25 6.67 10.24
N GLN A 32 12.13 6.54 10.95
CA GLN A 32 11.24 7.66 11.30
C GLN A 32 11.98 8.81 11.97
N GLN A 33 13.08 8.54 12.67
CA GLN A 33 13.91 9.56 13.31
C GLN A 33 14.59 10.52 12.31
N ARG A 34 14.72 10.11 11.04
CA ARG A 34 15.45 10.85 10.00
C ARG A 34 14.62 11.14 8.76
N VAL A 35 13.62 10.32 8.52
CA VAL A 35 12.72 10.41 7.35
C VAL A 35 11.29 10.33 7.87
N ASN A 36 10.47 11.34 7.57
CA ASN A 36 9.06 11.34 7.96
C ASN A 36 8.30 10.30 7.13
N LEU A 37 8.21 9.08 7.65
CA LEU A 37 7.59 7.92 7.00
C LEU A 37 6.10 7.85 7.29
N VAL A 38 5.73 8.01 8.55
CA VAL A 38 4.34 7.98 9.04
C VAL A 38 4.10 9.15 9.98
N SER A 39 2.82 9.47 10.26
CA SER A 39 2.51 10.48 11.27
C SER A 39 3.04 10.07 12.65
N ALA A 40 3.65 11.00 13.37
CA ALA A 40 4.14 10.76 14.72
C ALA A 40 3.03 10.26 15.66
N SER A 41 1.79 10.69 15.45
CA SER A 41 0.61 10.27 16.23
C SER A 41 0.20 8.81 15.96
N THR A 42 0.55 8.25 14.80
CA THR A 42 0.19 6.87 14.43
C THR A 42 1.32 5.86 14.68
N LEU A 43 2.53 6.35 14.95
CA LEU A 43 3.69 5.49 15.19
C LEU A 43 3.52 4.55 16.40
N PRO A 44 2.97 4.98 17.55
CA PRO A 44 2.73 4.07 18.69
C PRO A 44 1.79 2.90 18.35
N ASP A 45 0.85 3.13 17.44
CA ASP A 45 -0.15 2.16 16.99
C ASP A 45 0.15 1.59 15.59
N ILE A 46 1.43 1.52 15.20
CA ILE A 46 1.86 1.17 13.84
C ILE A 46 1.28 -0.16 13.37
N TRP A 47 1.15 -1.14 14.26
CA TRP A 47 0.60 -2.45 13.96
C TRP A 47 -0.87 -2.39 13.56
N MET A 48 -1.68 -1.61 14.26
CA MET A 48 -3.11 -1.46 13.96
C MET A 48 -3.32 -0.48 12.81
N ARG A 49 -2.71 0.71 12.89
CA ARG A 49 -2.95 1.81 11.96
C ARG A 49 -2.27 1.67 10.60
N HIS A 50 -1.31 0.76 10.47
CA HIS A 50 -0.57 0.59 9.22
C HIS A 50 -0.50 -0.87 8.77
N ILE A 51 -0.07 -1.80 9.63
CA ILE A 51 0.02 -3.21 9.22
C ILE A 51 -1.38 -3.80 9.05
N TRP A 52 -2.24 -3.71 10.07
CA TRP A 52 -3.59 -4.25 10.02
C TRP A 52 -4.46 -3.57 8.96
N ASP A 53 -4.49 -2.23 8.92
CA ASP A 53 -5.24 -1.49 7.89
C ASP A 53 -4.84 -1.94 6.47
N SER A 54 -3.55 -2.19 6.24
CA SER A 54 -3.06 -2.67 4.95
C SER A 54 -3.42 -4.14 4.69
N ALA A 55 -3.34 -4.99 5.72
CA ALA A 55 -3.62 -6.42 5.62
C ALA A 55 -5.09 -6.71 5.26
N GLN A 56 -6.02 -5.84 5.66
CA GLN A 56 -7.43 -5.93 5.29
C GLN A 56 -7.68 -5.90 3.78
N LEU A 57 -6.73 -5.42 2.98
CA LEU A 57 -6.85 -5.45 1.52
C LEU A 57 -6.50 -6.82 0.92
N ALA A 58 -5.75 -7.67 1.63
CA ALA A 58 -5.32 -8.96 1.10
C ALA A 58 -6.48 -9.89 0.68
N PRO A 59 -7.59 -10.00 1.42
CA PRO A 59 -8.75 -10.79 0.98
C PRO A 59 -9.46 -10.23 -0.27
N LEU A 60 -9.21 -8.96 -0.63
CA LEU A 60 -9.76 -8.32 -1.82
C LEU A 60 -8.89 -8.54 -3.06
N VAL A 61 -7.69 -9.09 -2.88
CA VAL A 61 -6.77 -9.47 -3.96
C VAL A 61 -7.15 -10.85 -4.46
N PRO A 62 -7.64 -11.01 -5.71
CA PRO A 62 -8.02 -12.31 -6.24
C PRO A 62 -6.83 -13.25 -6.34
N ALA A 63 -7.08 -14.53 -6.19
CA ALA A 63 -6.10 -15.55 -6.52
C ALA A 63 -5.68 -15.44 -8.00
N GLY A 64 -4.39 -15.55 -8.28
CA GLY A 64 -3.87 -15.39 -9.63
C GLY A 64 -3.65 -13.95 -10.08
N THR A 65 -3.81 -12.95 -9.20
CA THR A 65 -3.37 -11.58 -9.47
C THR A 65 -1.89 -11.59 -9.84
N GLY A 66 -1.55 -11.09 -11.02
CA GLY A 66 -0.17 -11.04 -11.52
C GLY A 66 0.62 -9.88 -10.94
N ARG A 67 0.06 -8.65 -11.04
CA ARG A 67 0.76 -7.43 -10.64
C ARG A 67 -0.10 -6.50 -9.80
N ILE A 68 0.52 -5.95 -8.76
CA ILE A 68 -0.05 -4.90 -7.92
C ILE A 68 0.86 -3.67 -7.99
N LEU A 69 0.28 -2.50 -8.27
CA LEU A 69 0.96 -1.22 -8.30
C LEU A 69 0.53 -0.40 -7.09
N ASP A 70 1.46 -0.10 -6.20
CA ASP A 70 1.23 0.79 -5.06
C ASP A 70 1.79 2.18 -5.35
N VAL A 71 0.94 3.19 -5.33
CA VAL A 71 1.29 4.55 -5.78
C VAL A 71 1.39 5.53 -4.62
N GLY A 72 2.53 6.24 -4.58
CA GLY A 72 2.87 7.08 -3.45
C GLY A 72 3.17 6.23 -2.22
N SER A 73 3.96 5.18 -2.40
CA SER A 73 4.15 4.12 -1.40
C SER A 73 4.66 4.62 -0.04
N GLY A 74 5.40 5.73 -0.02
CA GLY A 74 5.86 6.35 1.22
C GLY A 74 6.66 5.41 2.11
N ALA A 75 6.08 5.06 3.24
CA ALA A 75 6.64 4.06 4.14
C ALA A 75 6.39 2.60 3.68
N GLY A 76 5.74 2.37 2.53
CA GLY A 76 5.45 1.05 1.97
C GLY A 76 4.07 0.50 2.34
N PHE A 77 3.16 1.33 2.80
CA PHE A 77 1.80 0.94 3.16
C PHE A 77 0.78 1.41 2.11
N PRO A 78 -0.04 0.52 1.54
CA PRO A 78 -0.19 -0.91 1.85
C PRO A 78 0.78 -1.85 1.11
N GLY A 79 1.55 -1.37 0.13
CA GLY A 79 2.28 -2.19 -0.83
C GLY A 79 3.17 -3.28 -0.23
N LEU A 80 4.09 -2.95 0.71
CA LEU A 80 4.98 -3.95 1.32
C LEU A 80 4.25 -4.97 2.19
N VAL A 81 3.12 -4.59 2.80
CA VAL A 81 2.29 -5.54 3.55
C VAL A 81 1.64 -6.53 2.58
N LEU A 82 1.07 -6.05 1.48
CA LEU A 82 0.52 -6.91 0.43
C LEU A 82 1.59 -7.80 -0.20
N ALA A 83 2.82 -7.29 -0.39
CA ALA A 83 3.95 -8.07 -0.86
C ALA A 83 4.34 -9.23 0.08
N ALA A 84 4.07 -9.08 1.38
CA ALA A 84 4.31 -10.13 2.37
C ALA A 84 3.15 -11.14 2.46
N LEU A 85 1.93 -10.75 2.04
CA LEU A 85 0.71 -11.53 2.22
C LEU A 85 0.17 -12.18 0.93
N CYS A 86 0.50 -11.60 -0.25
CA CYS A 86 -0.06 -12.02 -1.53
C CYS A 86 1.05 -12.57 -2.44
N ASP A 87 0.71 -13.55 -3.25
CA ASP A 87 1.59 -14.07 -4.30
C ASP A 87 1.39 -13.28 -5.60
N ALA A 88 1.80 -12.02 -5.59
CA ALA A 88 1.73 -11.11 -6.73
C ALA A 88 3.05 -10.32 -6.86
N GLU A 89 3.38 -9.88 -8.07
CA GLU A 89 4.51 -9.00 -8.32
C GLU A 89 4.16 -7.57 -7.85
N LEU A 90 4.81 -7.10 -6.79
CA LEU A 90 4.56 -5.76 -6.21
C LEU A 90 5.48 -4.71 -6.81
N HIS A 91 4.88 -3.63 -7.35
CA HIS A 91 5.56 -2.46 -7.84
C HIS A 91 5.24 -1.27 -6.93
N LEU A 92 6.25 -0.67 -6.32
CA LEU A 92 6.15 0.47 -5.41
C LEU A 92 6.62 1.73 -6.11
N VAL A 93 5.77 2.75 -6.24
CA VAL A 93 6.13 4.03 -6.87
C VAL A 93 6.26 5.09 -5.79
N GLU A 94 7.47 5.63 -5.66
CA GLU A 94 7.78 6.68 -4.69
C GLU A 94 8.73 7.71 -5.29
N SER A 95 8.34 8.97 -5.27
CA SER A 95 9.13 10.05 -5.88
C SER A 95 10.20 10.62 -4.94
N ASP A 96 10.02 10.51 -3.62
CA ASP A 96 11.02 10.92 -2.64
C ASP A 96 12.15 9.88 -2.56
N GLN A 97 13.37 10.34 -2.88
CA GLN A 97 14.53 9.47 -2.92
C GLN A 97 14.85 8.82 -1.56
N LYS A 98 14.66 9.54 -0.44
CA LYS A 98 14.94 8.99 0.90
C LYS A 98 13.96 7.89 1.25
N LYS A 99 12.69 8.06 0.89
CA LYS A 99 11.66 7.03 1.08
C LYS A 99 11.90 5.84 0.15
N ALA A 100 12.30 6.07 -1.10
CA ALA A 100 12.65 4.98 -2.01
C ALA A 100 13.84 4.15 -1.49
N VAL A 101 14.88 4.79 -0.94
CA VAL A 101 15.99 4.09 -0.27
C VAL A 101 15.52 3.31 0.95
N PHE A 102 14.58 3.86 1.73
CA PHE A 102 13.95 3.14 2.84
C PHE A 102 13.25 1.88 2.35
N LEU A 103 12.40 1.96 1.32
CA LEU A 103 11.68 0.82 0.74
C LEU A 103 12.66 -0.28 0.29
N GLN A 104 13.73 0.10 -0.43
CA GLN A 104 14.78 -0.83 -0.85
C GLN A 104 15.48 -1.49 0.34
N THR A 105 15.66 -0.73 1.45
CA THR A 105 16.25 -1.27 2.68
C THR A 105 15.32 -2.30 3.31
N VAL A 106 14.01 -2.04 3.39
CA VAL A 106 13.03 -3.01 3.90
C VAL A 106 13.06 -4.29 3.08
N ILE A 107 13.00 -4.18 1.75
CA ILE A 107 13.04 -5.33 0.83
C ILE A 107 14.28 -6.19 1.10
N ARG A 108 15.45 -5.57 1.19
CA ARG A 108 16.71 -6.28 1.42
C ARG A 108 16.77 -6.96 2.80
N GLU A 109 16.37 -6.25 3.85
CA GLU A 109 16.53 -6.73 5.22
C GLU A 109 15.45 -7.76 5.63
N THR A 110 14.27 -7.71 5.01
CA THR A 110 13.15 -8.61 5.37
C THR A 110 12.96 -9.75 4.39
N GLY A 111 13.55 -9.67 3.19
CA GLY A 111 13.31 -10.62 2.11
C GLY A 111 11.90 -10.52 1.49
N ILE A 112 11.11 -9.48 1.82
CA ILE A 112 9.86 -9.16 1.12
C ILE A 112 10.22 -8.79 -0.31
N ARG A 113 9.53 -9.36 -1.30
CA ARG A 113 9.81 -9.14 -2.72
C ARG A 113 8.93 -8.04 -3.29
N ALA A 114 9.56 -6.95 -3.74
CA ALA A 114 8.89 -5.87 -4.45
C ALA A 114 9.91 -5.11 -5.33
N ILE A 115 9.41 -4.39 -6.33
CA ILE A 115 10.19 -3.57 -7.25
C ILE A 115 9.91 -2.10 -6.91
N VAL A 116 10.96 -1.32 -6.64
CA VAL A 116 10.84 0.11 -6.31
C VAL A 116 11.13 0.95 -7.55
N HIS A 117 10.17 1.79 -7.92
CA HIS A 117 10.29 2.81 -8.96
C HIS A 117 10.45 4.19 -8.30
N ASN A 118 11.70 4.67 -8.21
CA ASN A 118 11.94 6.01 -7.66
C ASN A 118 11.67 7.09 -8.72
N ARG A 119 10.42 7.41 -8.92
CA ARG A 119 9.93 8.42 -9.87
C ARG A 119 8.52 8.86 -9.57
N ARG A 120 8.06 9.90 -10.25
CA ARG A 120 6.65 10.27 -10.27
C ARG A 120 5.86 9.26 -11.07
N ILE A 121 4.58 9.02 -10.66
CA ILE A 121 3.69 8.07 -11.35
C ILE A 121 3.45 8.47 -12.82
N GLU A 122 3.35 9.75 -13.09
CA GLU A 122 3.13 10.29 -14.42
C GLU A 122 4.29 9.99 -15.39
N SER A 123 5.48 9.70 -14.87
CA SER A 123 6.65 9.33 -15.66
C SER A 123 6.89 7.82 -15.76
N LEU A 124 6.04 7.00 -15.10
CA LEU A 124 6.14 5.55 -15.17
C LEU A 124 5.40 5.05 -16.41
N PRO A 125 6.07 4.31 -17.32
CA PRO A 125 5.36 3.62 -18.39
C PRO A 125 4.30 2.67 -17.82
N PRO A 126 3.17 2.44 -18.53
CA PRO A 126 2.17 1.49 -18.10
C PRO A 126 2.78 0.12 -17.82
N ILE A 127 2.49 -0.44 -16.64
CA ILE A 127 3.03 -1.76 -16.24
C ILE A 127 2.00 -2.88 -16.36
N GLY A 128 0.75 -2.55 -16.72
CA GLY A 128 -0.33 -3.54 -16.84
C GLY A 128 -0.67 -4.16 -15.49
N ALA A 129 -0.87 -3.34 -14.46
CA ALA A 129 -1.24 -3.82 -13.13
C ALA A 129 -2.70 -4.29 -13.12
N ASP A 130 -2.95 -5.46 -12.51
CA ASP A 130 -4.29 -5.97 -12.24
C ASP A 130 -4.96 -5.18 -11.11
N ILE A 131 -4.15 -4.76 -10.13
CA ILE A 131 -4.59 -4.00 -8.98
C ILE A 131 -3.71 -2.76 -8.80
N VAL A 132 -4.35 -1.63 -8.51
CA VAL A 132 -3.67 -0.40 -8.09
C VAL A 132 -4.09 -0.08 -6.66
N THR A 133 -3.11 0.16 -5.81
CA THR A 133 -3.32 0.60 -4.42
C THR A 133 -2.77 2.01 -4.20
N ALA A 134 -3.39 2.73 -3.29
CA ALA A 134 -2.87 4.00 -2.79
C ALA A 134 -3.42 4.31 -1.40
N ARG A 135 -2.65 5.05 -0.61
CA ARG A 135 -3.05 5.56 0.70
C ARG A 135 -2.63 7.01 0.87
N ALA A 136 -3.56 7.87 1.30
CA ALA A 136 -3.32 9.27 1.67
C ALA A 136 -2.55 10.12 0.64
N LEU A 137 -2.61 9.77 -0.66
CA LEU A 137 -1.85 10.44 -1.70
C LEU A 137 -2.56 11.71 -2.20
N ALA A 138 -3.86 11.62 -2.52
CA ALA A 138 -4.67 12.71 -3.08
C ALA A 138 -6.17 12.46 -2.84
N SER A 139 -7.03 13.41 -3.23
CA SER A 139 -8.47 13.15 -3.39
C SER A 139 -8.71 12.09 -4.46
N LEU A 140 -9.89 11.47 -4.44
CA LEU A 140 -10.15 10.31 -5.30
C LEU A 140 -10.17 10.67 -6.78
N ASP A 141 -10.76 11.80 -7.15
CA ASP A 141 -10.75 12.36 -8.50
C ASP A 141 -9.33 12.62 -8.99
N ARG A 142 -8.52 13.31 -8.18
CA ARG A 142 -7.12 13.57 -8.52
C ARG A 142 -6.29 12.31 -8.64
N LEU A 143 -6.57 11.32 -7.80
CA LEU A 143 -5.88 10.04 -7.85
C LEU A 143 -6.18 9.30 -9.17
N LEU A 144 -7.45 9.29 -9.61
CA LEU A 144 -7.84 8.67 -10.88
C LEU A 144 -7.20 9.38 -12.08
N GLU A 145 -7.11 10.71 -12.06
CA GLU A 145 -6.38 11.46 -13.09
C GLU A 145 -4.89 11.06 -13.15
N LEU A 146 -4.22 10.98 -12.00
CA LEU A 146 -2.81 10.60 -11.91
C LEU A 146 -2.56 9.17 -12.42
N LEU A 147 -3.56 8.31 -12.29
CA LEU A 147 -3.48 6.90 -12.64
C LEU A 147 -3.95 6.59 -14.06
N GLU A 148 -4.49 7.55 -14.80
CA GLU A 148 -5.13 7.34 -16.11
C GLU A 148 -4.29 6.46 -17.05
N ALA A 149 -2.99 6.71 -17.15
CA ALA A 149 -2.07 5.94 -17.99
C ALA A 149 -1.82 4.50 -17.48
N GLN A 150 -2.09 4.22 -16.21
CA GLN A 150 -1.88 2.90 -15.59
C GLN A 150 -3.14 2.04 -15.58
N LEU A 151 -4.31 2.67 -15.77
CA LEU A 151 -5.59 1.97 -15.74
C LEU A 151 -5.90 1.37 -17.11
N VAL A 152 -6.16 0.07 -17.12
CA VAL A 152 -6.64 -0.67 -18.28
C VAL A 152 -7.98 -1.34 -17.95
N PRO A 153 -8.79 -1.74 -18.94
CA PRO A 153 -10.01 -2.49 -18.67
C PRO A 153 -9.75 -3.70 -17.80
N GLY A 154 -10.45 -3.79 -16.67
CA GLY A 154 -10.26 -4.86 -15.68
C GLY A 154 -9.34 -4.52 -14.51
N THR A 155 -8.56 -3.44 -14.55
CA THR A 155 -7.77 -2.97 -13.39
C THR A 155 -8.70 -2.64 -12.23
N ARG A 156 -8.40 -3.17 -11.04
CA ARG A 156 -9.08 -2.86 -9.79
C ARG A 156 -8.28 -1.86 -8.97
N CYS A 157 -8.97 -0.85 -8.42
CA CYS A 157 -8.35 0.11 -7.52
C CYS A 157 -8.79 -0.16 -6.08
N LEU A 158 -7.84 -0.40 -5.18
CA LEU A 158 -8.05 -0.61 -3.75
C LEU A 158 -7.42 0.56 -2.98
N PHE A 159 -8.21 1.57 -2.65
CA PHE A 159 -7.72 2.78 -2.01
C PHE A 159 -8.09 2.85 -0.54
N LEU A 160 -7.09 2.96 0.32
CA LEU A 160 -7.29 3.21 1.74
C LEU A 160 -7.62 4.70 1.95
N LYS A 161 -8.86 4.97 2.30
CA LYS A 161 -9.39 6.32 2.54
C LYS A 161 -9.86 6.46 3.99
N GLY A 162 -9.77 7.67 4.51
CA GLY A 162 -10.29 7.99 5.85
C GLY A 162 -11.77 8.42 5.83
N ALA A 163 -12.20 9.12 6.87
CA ALA A 163 -13.60 9.51 7.12
C ALA A 163 -14.31 10.28 5.98
N ARG A 164 -13.56 10.79 4.98
CA ARG A 164 -14.13 11.46 3.81
C ARG A 164 -14.40 10.55 2.62
N ALA A 165 -14.19 9.24 2.75
CA ALA A 165 -14.32 8.28 1.65
C ALA A 165 -15.68 8.34 0.97
N GLU A 166 -16.78 8.36 1.74
CA GLU A 166 -18.14 8.44 1.21
C GLU A 166 -18.40 9.74 0.43
N ALA A 167 -17.97 10.87 0.98
CA ALA A 167 -18.11 12.16 0.33
C ALA A 167 -17.28 12.27 -0.96
N GLU A 168 -16.05 11.77 -0.95
CA GLU A 168 -15.20 11.72 -2.14
C GLU A 168 -15.78 10.78 -3.20
N LEU A 169 -16.36 9.66 -2.78
CA LEU A 169 -16.98 8.70 -3.68
C LEU A 169 -18.28 9.26 -4.29
N ALA A 170 -19.09 9.97 -3.51
CA ALA A 170 -20.29 10.64 -3.99
C ALA A 170 -19.99 11.79 -4.97
N ALA A 171 -18.88 12.50 -4.74
CA ALA A 171 -18.41 13.59 -5.60
C ALA A 171 -17.83 13.11 -6.93
N LEU A 172 -17.42 11.82 -7.04
CA LEU A 172 -17.06 11.20 -8.32
C LEU A 172 -18.30 11.02 -9.19
N ASP A 173 -18.88 12.12 -9.61
CA ASP A 173 -20.07 12.07 -10.44
C ASP A 173 -19.75 11.48 -11.83
N THR A 174 -20.58 10.48 -12.22
CA THR A 174 -20.92 10.12 -13.60
C THR A 174 -19.87 9.58 -14.57
N ARG A 175 -18.68 9.18 -14.17
CA ARG A 175 -17.91 8.26 -15.00
C ARG A 175 -18.62 6.89 -14.98
N SER A 176 -19.46 6.66 -15.98
CA SER A 176 -20.36 5.51 -16.12
C SER A 176 -19.64 4.14 -16.21
N ASP A 177 -18.32 4.15 -16.31
CA ASP A 177 -17.43 3.00 -16.49
C ASP A 177 -16.73 2.56 -15.19
N ILE A 178 -16.92 3.29 -14.06
CA ILE A 178 -16.31 2.96 -12.78
C ILE A 178 -17.34 2.29 -11.86
N ILE A 179 -17.13 1.01 -11.55
CA ILE A 179 -17.87 0.30 -10.50
C ILE A 179 -17.28 0.69 -9.14
N ARG A 180 -18.12 1.20 -8.25
CA ARG A 180 -17.71 1.71 -6.93
C ARG A 180 -18.24 0.81 -5.83
N LYS A 181 -17.39 0.49 -4.85
CA LYS A 181 -17.79 -0.25 -3.67
C LYS A 181 -17.01 0.22 -2.45
N LEU A 182 -17.71 0.57 -1.38
CA LEU A 182 -17.10 0.76 -0.07
C LEU A 182 -17.03 -0.59 0.64
N HIS A 183 -15.88 -0.85 1.26
CA HIS A 183 -15.69 -1.95 2.19
C HIS A 183 -15.58 -1.34 3.59
N PRO A 184 -16.29 -1.90 4.58
CA PRO A 184 -16.24 -1.43 5.96
C PRO A 184 -14.85 -1.55 6.57
#